data_02dbe02845fbae34f72c7081620d022e
#
_entry.id   02dbe02845fbae34f72c7081620d022e
#
_cell.length_a   1.000
_cell.length_b   1.000
_cell.length_c   1.000
_cell.angle_alpha   90.00
_cell.angle_beta   90.00
_cell.angle_gamma   90.00
#
_symmetry.space_group_name_H-M   'P 1'
#
loop_
_entity.id
_entity.type
_entity.pdbx_description
1 polymer ?
#
loop_
_entity_poly.entity_id
_entity_poly.type
_entity_poly.pdbx_seq_one_letter_code
_entity_poly.pdbx_strand_id
1 'polypeptide(L)' 'MTHGKLSLCVHRVDHKSIDTDGEWDGTWYYSYRWAIYDEEGCQIDGFGGFHTAEQAKIAGEKALKRWEEKK' A
#
# COMPACT_ATOMS: atom_id res chain seq x y z
N MET A 1 -25.77 4.39 -3.27
CA MET A 1 -25.23 3.19 -3.92
C MET A 1 -23.97 2.71 -3.22
N THR A 2 -23.86 1.45 -2.95
CA THR A 2 -22.68 0.90 -2.31
C THR A 2 -21.55 0.72 -3.32
N HIS A 3 -20.31 0.72 -2.84
CA HIS A 3 -19.16 0.49 -3.71
C HIS A 3 -18.97 -0.98 -4.07
N GLY A 4 -19.84 -1.86 -3.60
CA GLY A 4 -19.66 -3.27 -3.73
C GLY A 4 -18.62 -3.77 -2.74
N LYS A 5 -18.09 -4.95 -2.99
CA LYS A 5 -17.14 -5.57 -2.09
C LYS A 5 -15.73 -5.04 -2.35
N LEU A 6 -15.13 -4.48 -1.32
CA LEU A 6 -13.76 -3.95 -1.40
C LEU A 6 -12.76 -4.99 -0.90
N SER A 7 -11.57 -4.96 -1.47
CA SER A 7 -10.48 -5.87 -1.10
C SER A 7 -9.25 -5.07 -0.70
N LEU A 8 -8.63 -5.47 0.40
CA LEU A 8 -7.40 -4.86 0.90
C LEU A 8 -6.24 -5.80 0.64
N CYS A 9 -5.17 -5.26 0.06
CA CYS A 9 -3.93 -6.01 -0.16
C CYS A 9 -2.76 -5.25 0.43
N VAL A 10 -1.79 -5.99 0.98
CA VAL A 10 -0.55 -5.43 1.47
C VAL A 10 0.58 -6.01 0.64
N HIS A 11 1.46 -5.13 0.14
CA HIS A 11 2.55 -5.52 -0.74
C HIS A 11 3.88 -5.05 -0.19
N ARG A 12 4.93 -5.83 -0.45
CA ARG A 12 6.30 -5.41 -0.20
C ARG A 12 6.83 -4.77 -1.49
N VAL A 13 7.47 -3.62 -1.35
CA VAL A 13 8.10 -2.93 -2.46
C VAL A 13 9.59 -2.87 -2.22
N ASP A 14 10.37 -3.41 -3.15
CA ASP A 14 11.83 -3.42 -3.04
C ASP A 14 12.40 -2.19 -3.74
N HIS A 15 13.37 -1.56 -3.09
CA HIS A 15 14.01 -0.34 -3.58
C HIS A 15 15.51 -0.53 -3.66
N LYS A 16 16.10 0.05 -4.70
CA LYS A 16 17.57 0.15 -4.78
C LYS A 16 18.01 1.31 -3.91
N SER A 17 19.06 1.08 -3.12
CA SER A 17 19.67 2.15 -2.37
C SER A 17 20.59 2.94 -3.31
N ILE A 18 20.31 4.24 -3.46
CA ILE A 18 21.03 5.10 -4.38
C ILE A 18 21.90 6.06 -3.58
N ASP A 19 23.17 6.17 -3.98
CA ASP A 19 24.11 7.08 -3.30
C ASP A 19 23.91 8.53 -3.77
N THR A 20 24.76 9.43 -3.28
CA THR A 20 24.65 10.85 -3.59
C THR A 20 24.94 11.17 -5.04
N ASP A 21 25.62 10.27 -5.76
CA ASP A 21 25.91 10.44 -7.17
C ASP A 21 24.84 9.86 -8.07
N GLY A 22 23.79 9.29 -7.47
CA GLY A 22 22.69 8.70 -8.22
C GLY A 22 22.95 7.28 -8.66
N GLU A 23 23.96 6.63 -8.11
CA GLU A 23 24.31 5.27 -8.48
C GLU A 23 23.90 4.26 -7.41
N TRP A 24 23.64 3.04 -7.86
CA TRP A 24 23.26 1.98 -6.95
C TRP A 24 24.49 1.57 -6.10
N ASP A 25 24.35 1.61 -4.78
CA ASP A 25 25.42 1.29 -3.85
C ASP A 25 25.59 -0.21 -3.59
N GLY A 26 24.82 -1.04 -4.26
CA GLY A 26 24.91 -2.50 -4.11
C GLY A 26 23.96 -3.07 -3.07
N THR A 27 23.16 -2.24 -2.44
CA THR A 27 22.24 -2.70 -1.42
C THR A 27 20.80 -2.46 -1.82
N TRP A 28 19.89 -3.19 -1.17
CA TRP A 28 18.46 -3.06 -1.37
C TRP A 28 17.80 -2.80 -0.02
N TYR A 29 16.72 -2.04 -0.04
CA TYR A 29 15.86 -1.90 1.12
C TYR A 29 14.43 -2.09 0.67
N TYR A 30 13.52 -2.32 1.61
CA TYR A 30 12.13 -2.53 1.26
C TYR A 30 11.21 -1.76 2.19
N SER A 31 10.03 -1.47 1.67
CA SER A 31 8.96 -0.88 2.44
C SER A 31 7.68 -1.65 2.12
N TYR A 32 6.62 -1.38 2.85
CA TYR A 32 5.34 -2.02 2.65
C TYR A 32 4.31 -0.98 2.28
N ARG A 33 3.35 -1.40 1.48
CA ARG A 33 2.24 -0.54 1.08
C ARG A 33 0.96 -1.34 1.12
N TRP A 34 -0.16 -0.63 1.28
CA TRP A 34 -1.48 -1.23 1.16
C TRP A 34 -2.18 -0.63 -0.05
N ALA A 35 -3.14 -1.38 -0.57
CA ALA A 35 -3.97 -0.92 -1.67
C ALA A 35 -5.37 -1.50 -1.50
N ILE A 36 -6.37 -0.72 -1.89
CA ILE A 36 -7.77 -1.13 -1.84
C ILE A 36 -8.30 -1.21 -3.26
N TYR A 37 -8.94 -2.33 -3.59
CA TYR A 37 -9.49 -2.58 -4.90
C TYR A 37 -11.01 -2.76 -4.80
N ASP A 38 -11.71 -2.34 -5.85
CA ASP A 38 -13.16 -2.53 -5.93
C ASP A 38 -13.49 -3.89 -6.53
N GLU A 39 -14.78 -4.15 -6.76
CA GLU A 39 -15.23 -5.43 -7.33
C GLU A 39 -14.67 -5.69 -8.72
N GLU A 40 -14.36 -4.65 -9.45
CA GLU A 40 -13.86 -4.77 -10.81
C GLU A 40 -12.34 -4.94 -10.86
N GLY A 41 -11.70 -4.90 -9.70
CA GLY A 41 -10.25 -5.04 -9.62
C GLY A 41 -9.49 -3.74 -9.82
N CYS A 42 -10.18 -2.61 -9.81
CA CYS A 42 -9.55 -1.30 -9.95
C CYS A 42 -9.11 -0.79 -8.59
N GLN A 43 -7.88 -0.29 -8.53
CA GLN A 43 -7.37 0.30 -7.30
C GLN A 43 -8.03 1.65 -7.06
N ILE A 44 -8.69 1.79 -5.90
CA ILE A 44 -9.39 3.01 -5.55
C ILE A 44 -8.66 3.83 -4.50
N ASP A 45 -7.71 3.20 -3.78
CA ASP A 45 -6.92 3.91 -2.76
C ASP A 45 -5.65 3.12 -2.50
N GLY A 46 -4.66 3.77 -1.92
CA GLY A 46 -3.41 3.13 -1.57
C GLY A 46 -2.43 4.12 -0.95
N PHE A 47 -1.49 3.59 -0.16
CA PHE A 47 -0.44 4.41 0.44
C PHE A 47 0.72 3.49 0.82
N GLY A 48 1.92 4.05 0.88
CA GLY A 48 3.12 3.27 1.13
C GLY A 48 4.11 3.96 2.05
N GLY A 49 5.30 3.35 2.16
CA GLY A 49 6.36 3.89 3.01
C GLY A 49 6.33 3.36 4.44
N PHE A 50 5.65 2.25 4.67
CA PHE A 50 5.58 1.64 6.00
C PHE A 50 6.79 0.73 6.22
N HIS A 51 7.28 0.66 7.44
CA HIS A 51 8.45 -0.16 7.78
C HIS A 51 8.12 -1.64 7.90
N THR A 52 6.89 -1.98 8.26
CA THR A 52 6.48 -3.36 8.44
C THR A 52 5.15 -3.62 7.73
N ALA A 53 4.92 -4.88 7.37
CA ALA A 53 3.66 -5.28 6.77
C ALA A 53 2.50 -5.04 7.74
N GLU A 54 2.73 -5.23 9.03
CA GLU A 54 1.71 -4.99 10.04
C GLU A 54 1.26 -3.54 10.08
N GLN A 55 2.21 -2.60 10.01
CA GLN A 55 1.89 -1.18 9.98
C GLN A 55 1.09 -0.82 8.73
N ALA A 56 1.48 -1.37 7.58
CA ALA A 56 0.75 -1.15 6.34
C ALA A 56 -0.66 -1.70 6.43
N LYS A 57 -0.80 -2.89 7.01
CA LYS A 57 -2.10 -3.52 7.18
C LYS A 57 -3.02 -2.70 8.07
N ILE A 58 -2.51 -2.23 9.20
CA ILE A 58 -3.30 -1.41 10.13
C ILE A 58 -3.78 -0.13 9.44
N ALA A 59 -2.89 0.53 8.73
CA ALA A 59 -3.25 1.75 8.00
C ALA A 59 -4.27 1.46 6.90
N GLY A 60 -4.09 0.35 6.19
CA GLY A 60 -5.02 -0.06 5.15
C GLY A 60 -6.40 -0.40 5.69
N GLU A 61 -6.45 -1.06 6.84
CA GLU A 61 -7.73 -1.39 7.46
C GLU A 61 -8.49 -0.14 7.88
N LYS A 62 -7.78 0.87 8.38
CA LYS A 62 -8.40 2.15 8.71
C LYS A 62 -8.97 2.82 7.47
N ALA A 63 -8.24 2.77 6.36
CA ALA A 63 -8.71 3.35 5.12
C ALA A 63 -9.91 2.57 4.57
N LEU A 64 -9.86 1.24 4.63
CA LEU A 64 -10.95 0.39 4.20
C LEU A 64 -12.22 0.68 4.97
N LYS A 65 -12.11 0.82 6.28
CA LYS A 65 -13.25 1.15 7.13
C LYS A 65 -13.85 2.49 6.74
N ARG A 66 -13.00 3.46 6.42
CA ARG A 66 -13.44 4.79 5.99
C ARG A 66 -14.22 4.71 4.69
N TRP A 67 -13.76 3.89 3.75
CA TRP A 67 -14.46 3.67 2.49
C TRP A 67 -15.82 2.99 2.71
N GLU A 68 -15.87 2.03 3.62
CA GLU A 68 -17.11 1.33 3.93
C GLU A 68 -18.14 2.24 4.61
N GLU A 69 -17.68 3.25 5.34
CA GLU A 69 -18.55 4.22 5.99
C GLU A 69 -19.06 5.29 5.05
N LYS A 70 -18.40 5.48 3.91
CA LYS A 70 -18.82 6.44 2.89
C LYS A 70 -19.88 5.79 2.02
N LYS A 71 -21.07 6.27 2.12
CA LYS A 71 -22.18 5.77 1.31
C LYS A 71 -22.90 6.89 0.59
#